data_e579d5f281c9b295b28759c7aa94790c
#
_entry.id   e579d5f281c9b295b28759c7aa94790c
#
_cell.length_a   1.000
_cell.length_b   1.000
_cell.length_c   1.000
_cell.angle_alpha   90.00
_cell.angle_beta   90.00
_cell.angle_gamma   90.00
#
_symmetry.space_group_name_H-M   'P 1'
#
loop_
_entity.id
_entity.type
_entity.pdbx_description
1 polymer ?
#
loop_
_entity_poly.entity_id
_entity_poly.type
_entity_poly.pdbx_seq_one_letter_code
_entity_poly.pdbx_strand_id
1 'polypeptide(L)'
;MDIVKGNMGWIEVIVGPMFSGKSEELIRRLRRAEIARQRVQIFKPAIDERYAANEIVSHSGLGISSDNITKAAEIMEKLSPRTEVVGIDEAQFLGDEVVDVCTKLANLGKRVIVAGLDTDYRGRPFEPMPRLLAIAEEITKLLAICVRCGNPAVHTQRLVESDELIVVGAMGAYEARCRRCFEPNPALAREKKDGPQLIARNRTASAGS
;
A
#
# COMPACT_ATOMS: atom_id res chain seq x y z
N MET A 1 -18.29 12.04 2.82
CA MET A 1 -17.53 13.29 2.78
C MET A 1 -17.75 13.89 1.40
N ASP A 2 -18.49 15.01 1.28
CA ASP A 2 -18.73 15.69 0.00
C ASP A 2 -17.50 16.53 -0.32
N ILE A 3 -16.53 15.91 -0.98
CA ILE A 3 -15.26 16.55 -1.31
C ILE A 3 -15.46 17.34 -2.60
N VAL A 4 -15.40 18.64 -2.45
CA VAL A 4 -15.09 19.68 -3.44
C VAL A 4 -15.85 19.62 -4.77
N LYS A 5 -16.85 20.46 -4.93
CA LYS A 5 -17.41 20.85 -6.21
C LYS A 5 -16.52 21.92 -6.86
N GLY A 6 -15.85 21.58 -7.96
CA GLY A 6 -15.08 22.53 -8.78
C GLY A 6 -13.97 21.83 -9.56
N ASN A 7 -13.28 22.56 -10.43
CA ASN A 7 -12.12 22.07 -11.23
C ASN A 7 -10.83 21.94 -10.38
N MET A 8 -10.93 21.65 -9.10
CA MET A 8 -9.79 21.48 -8.22
C MET A 8 -9.44 20.00 -8.11
N GLY A 9 -8.20 19.65 -8.37
CA GLY A 9 -7.66 18.34 -8.08
C GLY A 9 -7.32 18.20 -6.59
N TRP A 10 -7.08 16.95 -6.15
CA TRP A 10 -6.67 16.63 -4.78
C TRP A 10 -5.90 15.33 -4.73
N ILE A 11 -5.22 15.07 -3.62
CA ILE A 11 -4.39 13.90 -3.39
C ILE A 11 -5.01 13.05 -2.28
N GLU A 12 -5.25 11.77 -2.58
CA GLU A 12 -5.66 10.74 -1.63
C GLU A 12 -4.50 9.78 -1.43
N VAL A 13 -4.13 9.50 -0.18
CA VAL A 13 -3.05 8.57 0.13
C VAL A 13 -3.56 7.39 0.95
N ILE A 14 -3.35 6.18 0.43
CA ILE A 14 -3.71 4.90 1.05
C ILE A 14 -2.42 4.25 1.55
N VAL A 15 -2.26 4.12 2.86
CA VAL A 15 -1.07 3.54 3.46
C VAL A 15 -1.40 2.38 4.39
N GLY A 16 -0.38 1.62 4.74
CA GLY A 16 -0.45 0.50 5.67
C GLY A 16 0.61 -0.56 5.38
N PRO A 17 0.76 -1.58 6.25
CA PRO A 17 1.74 -2.64 6.05
C PRO A 17 1.37 -3.53 4.86
N MET A 18 2.25 -4.46 4.48
CA MET A 18 1.88 -5.54 3.56
C MET A 18 0.66 -6.30 4.10
N PHE A 19 -0.16 -6.84 3.20
CA PHE A 19 -1.38 -7.60 3.51
C PHE A 19 -2.52 -6.79 4.15
N SER A 20 -2.47 -5.45 4.07
CA SER A 20 -3.53 -4.57 4.61
C SER A 20 -4.65 -4.23 3.63
N GLY A 21 -4.57 -4.68 2.37
CA GLY A 21 -5.59 -4.40 1.35
C GLY A 21 -5.44 -3.07 0.63
N LYS A 22 -4.22 -2.47 0.60
CA LYS A 22 -4.00 -1.17 -0.09
C LYS A 22 -4.37 -1.20 -1.57
N SER A 23 -3.89 -2.21 -2.30
CA SER A 23 -4.18 -2.34 -3.73
C SER A 23 -5.66 -2.63 -3.99
N GLU A 24 -6.34 -3.40 -3.11
CA GLU A 24 -7.79 -3.59 -3.16
C GLU A 24 -8.54 -2.26 -3.01
N GLU A 25 -8.15 -1.45 -2.03
CA GLU A 25 -8.78 -0.15 -1.80
C GLU A 25 -8.51 0.82 -2.95
N LEU A 26 -7.27 0.85 -3.48
CA LEU A 26 -6.93 1.62 -4.68
C LEU A 26 -7.83 1.20 -5.86
N ILE A 27 -7.88 -0.09 -6.19
CA ILE A 27 -8.71 -0.65 -7.27
C ILE A 27 -10.18 -0.29 -7.04
N ARG A 28 -10.69 -0.41 -5.81
CA ARG A 28 -12.06 -0.06 -5.46
C ARG A 28 -12.38 1.40 -5.77
N ARG A 29 -11.48 2.34 -5.42
CA ARG A 29 -11.67 3.77 -5.72
C ARG A 29 -11.61 4.06 -7.21
N LEU A 30 -10.66 3.46 -7.92
CA LEU A 30 -10.49 3.64 -9.36
C LEU A 30 -11.69 3.09 -10.15
N ARG A 31 -12.19 1.90 -9.81
CA ARG A 31 -13.42 1.35 -10.42
C ARG A 31 -14.64 2.24 -10.20
N ARG A 32 -14.77 2.85 -9.01
CA ARG A 32 -15.85 3.81 -8.76
C ARG A 32 -15.74 5.04 -9.65
N ALA A 33 -14.52 5.52 -9.93
CA ALA A 33 -14.30 6.60 -10.88
C ALA A 33 -14.68 6.19 -12.32
N GLU A 34 -14.34 4.97 -12.75
CA GLU A 34 -14.76 4.43 -14.05
C GLU A 34 -16.28 4.31 -14.18
N ILE A 35 -16.97 3.81 -13.13
CA ILE A 35 -18.45 3.76 -13.08
C ILE A 35 -19.04 5.17 -13.21
N ALA A 36 -18.38 6.19 -12.62
CA ALA A 36 -18.74 7.59 -12.77
C ALA A 36 -18.34 8.18 -14.15
N ARG A 37 -17.86 7.32 -15.08
CA ARG A 37 -17.42 7.70 -16.43
C ARG A 37 -16.24 8.67 -16.46
N GLN A 38 -15.45 8.71 -15.40
CA GLN A 38 -14.19 9.45 -15.36
C GLN A 38 -13.10 8.64 -16.07
N ARG A 39 -12.21 9.32 -16.76
CA ARG A 39 -11.06 8.68 -17.44
C ARG A 39 -9.95 8.45 -16.44
N VAL A 40 -9.60 7.18 -16.25
CA VAL A 40 -8.62 6.72 -15.27
C VAL A 40 -7.34 6.30 -16.01
N GLN A 41 -6.18 6.67 -15.48
CA GLN A 41 -4.88 6.07 -15.79
C GLN A 41 -4.19 5.61 -14.51
N ILE A 42 -3.47 4.50 -14.59
CA ILE A 42 -2.88 3.85 -13.44
C ILE A 42 -1.42 3.55 -13.73
N PHE A 43 -0.56 3.87 -12.77
CA PHE A 43 0.88 3.69 -12.86
C PHE A 43 1.39 2.84 -11.70
N LYS A 44 2.39 2.00 -11.99
CA LYS A 44 3.12 1.26 -10.96
C LYS A 44 4.60 1.17 -11.32
N PRO A 45 5.52 1.12 -10.33
CA PRO A 45 6.94 0.93 -10.59
C PRO A 45 7.23 -0.47 -11.16
N ALA A 46 8.09 -0.52 -12.18
CA ALA A 46 8.65 -1.75 -12.72
C ALA A 46 9.79 -2.24 -11.82
N ILE A 47 9.48 -2.93 -10.73
CA ILE A 47 10.48 -3.34 -9.72
C ILE A 47 11.25 -4.58 -10.16
N ASP A 48 10.63 -5.46 -10.96
CA ASP A 48 11.26 -6.65 -11.54
C ASP A 48 10.55 -7.00 -12.85
N GLU A 49 11.29 -7.00 -13.98
CA GLU A 49 10.75 -7.34 -15.30
C GLU A 49 10.16 -8.76 -15.37
N ARG A 50 10.62 -9.67 -14.50
CA ARG A 50 10.12 -11.05 -14.42
C ARG A 50 8.70 -11.16 -13.87
N TYR A 51 8.21 -10.13 -13.20
CA TYR A 51 6.86 -10.05 -12.61
C TYR A 51 6.07 -8.84 -13.13
N ALA A 52 6.52 -8.21 -14.21
CA ALA A 52 5.87 -7.06 -14.84
C ALA A 52 4.60 -7.47 -15.60
N ALA A 53 3.61 -7.97 -14.92
CA ALA A 53 2.25 -7.97 -15.44
C ALA A 53 1.78 -6.50 -15.52
N ASN A 54 1.26 -6.10 -16.71
CA ASN A 54 0.68 -4.76 -16.92
C ASN A 54 -0.67 -4.61 -16.21
N GLU A 55 -0.75 -5.11 -14.98
CA GLU A 55 -1.95 -5.07 -14.16
C GLU A 55 -1.58 -4.85 -12.70
N ILE A 56 -2.36 -4.04 -12.00
CA ILE A 56 -2.40 -4.10 -10.54
C ILE A 56 -3.27 -5.30 -10.20
N VAL A 57 -2.66 -6.33 -9.64
CA VAL A 57 -3.39 -7.52 -9.15
C VAL A 57 -3.35 -7.50 -7.64
N SER A 58 -4.51 -7.43 -7.03
CA SER A 58 -4.61 -7.62 -5.58
C SER A 58 -4.33 -9.09 -5.21
N HIS A 59 -4.02 -9.37 -3.95
CA HIS A 59 -3.91 -10.75 -3.43
C HIS A 59 -5.21 -11.57 -3.63
N SER A 60 -6.34 -10.90 -3.82
CA SER A 60 -7.64 -11.52 -4.13
C SER A 60 -7.87 -11.77 -5.62
N GLY A 61 -6.90 -11.52 -6.50
CA GLY A 61 -7.00 -11.74 -7.95
C GLY A 61 -7.78 -10.66 -8.71
N LEU A 62 -8.15 -9.56 -8.07
CA LEU A 62 -8.74 -8.40 -8.75
C LEU A 62 -7.65 -7.63 -9.49
N GLY A 63 -7.79 -7.49 -10.80
CA GLY A 63 -6.84 -6.78 -11.66
C GLY A 63 -7.46 -5.54 -12.31
N ILE A 64 -6.64 -4.54 -12.56
CA ILE A 64 -6.94 -3.37 -13.39
C ILE A 64 -5.66 -3.02 -14.17
N SER A 65 -5.80 -2.70 -15.46
CA SER A 65 -4.65 -2.40 -16.32
C SER A 65 -3.87 -1.20 -15.81
N SER A 66 -2.54 -1.30 -15.83
CA SER A 66 -1.64 -0.23 -15.38
C SER A 66 -0.43 -0.09 -16.28
N ASP A 67 0.11 1.12 -16.38
CA ASP A 67 1.35 1.42 -17.06
C ASP A 67 2.54 1.20 -16.11
N ASN A 68 3.50 0.38 -16.53
CA ASN A 68 4.76 0.21 -15.81
C ASN A 68 5.67 1.42 -16.07
N ILE A 69 6.28 1.95 -15.02
CA ILE A 69 7.21 3.08 -15.06
C ILE A 69 8.46 2.80 -14.25
N THR A 70 9.59 3.35 -14.65
CA THR A 70 10.87 3.21 -13.94
C THR A 70 11.13 4.40 -13.01
N LYS A 71 10.54 5.56 -13.30
CA LYS A 71 10.66 6.80 -12.54
C LYS A 71 9.38 7.64 -12.59
N ALA A 72 9.18 8.46 -11.58
CA ALA A 72 7.95 9.23 -11.43
C ALA A 72 7.70 10.23 -12.57
N ALA A 73 8.75 10.80 -13.17
CA ALA A 73 8.63 11.72 -14.31
C ALA A 73 7.83 11.14 -15.49
N GLU A 74 7.96 9.82 -15.72
CA GLU A 74 7.24 9.15 -16.82
C GLU A 74 5.71 9.27 -16.70
N ILE A 75 5.18 9.47 -15.50
CA ILE A 75 3.75 9.71 -15.29
C ILE A 75 3.31 10.92 -16.11
N MET A 76 4.07 12.02 -16.04
CA MET A 76 3.73 13.24 -16.76
C MET A 76 3.88 13.07 -18.29
N GLU A 77 4.85 12.27 -18.73
CA GLU A 77 5.11 11.99 -20.15
C GLU A 77 4.00 11.13 -20.77
N LYS A 78 3.53 10.11 -20.01
CA LYS A 78 2.50 9.16 -20.46
C LYS A 78 1.06 9.62 -20.17
N LEU A 79 0.90 10.73 -19.43
CA LEU A 79 -0.41 11.21 -19.04
C LEU A 79 -1.24 11.67 -20.25
N SER A 80 -2.39 11.06 -20.47
CA SER A 80 -3.34 11.56 -21.45
C SER A 80 -3.93 12.90 -20.99
N PRO A 81 -4.03 13.91 -21.88
CA PRO A 81 -4.70 15.19 -21.53
C PRO A 81 -6.13 15.00 -21.01
N ARG A 82 -6.78 13.92 -21.41
CA ARG A 82 -8.16 13.61 -21.05
C ARG A 82 -8.32 12.90 -19.71
N THR A 83 -7.23 12.45 -19.09
CA THR A 83 -7.26 11.76 -17.79
C THR A 83 -7.78 12.68 -16.70
N GLU A 84 -8.70 12.19 -15.88
CA GLU A 84 -9.31 12.90 -14.76
C GLU A 84 -8.86 12.34 -13.42
N VAL A 85 -8.61 11.02 -13.37
CA VAL A 85 -8.18 10.32 -12.17
C VAL A 85 -6.89 9.55 -12.45
N VAL A 86 -5.89 9.75 -11.60
CA VAL A 86 -4.59 9.08 -11.68
C VAL A 86 -4.43 8.18 -10.46
N GLY A 87 -4.21 6.88 -10.68
CA GLY A 87 -3.85 5.91 -9.65
C GLY A 87 -2.34 5.65 -9.68
N ILE A 88 -1.72 5.59 -8.52
CA ILE A 88 -0.30 5.22 -8.37
C ILE A 88 -0.20 4.16 -7.30
N ASP A 89 0.22 2.94 -7.66
CA ASP A 89 0.47 1.88 -6.69
C ASP A 89 1.97 1.76 -6.37
N GLU A 90 2.29 1.22 -5.18
CA GLU A 90 3.65 0.99 -4.69
C GLU A 90 4.56 2.24 -4.78
N ALA A 91 3.99 3.42 -4.46
CA ALA A 91 4.64 4.72 -4.65
C ALA A 91 5.97 4.89 -3.90
N GLN A 92 6.21 4.11 -2.83
CA GLN A 92 7.48 4.13 -2.09
C GLN A 92 8.69 3.73 -2.96
N PHE A 93 8.47 3.16 -4.14
CA PHE A 93 9.55 2.78 -5.06
C PHE A 93 9.83 3.79 -6.17
N LEU A 94 9.10 4.91 -6.21
CA LEU A 94 9.25 5.94 -7.24
C LEU A 94 10.19 7.10 -6.83
N GLY A 95 10.75 7.04 -5.62
CA GLY A 95 11.63 8.09 -5.10
C GLY A 95 10.91 9.42 -4.81
N ASP A 96 11.68 10.41 -4.36
CA ASP A 96 11.14 11.69 -3.89
C ASP A 96 10.40 12.50 -4.97
N GLU A 97 10.75 12.28 -6.23
CA GLU A 97 10.15 12.98 -7.37
C GLU A 97 8.61 12.76 -7.46
N VAL A 98 8.10 11.64 -6.96
CA VAL A 98 6.65 11.36 -7.00
C VAL A 98 5.83 12.38 -6.22
N VAL A 99 6.40 13.03 -5.19
CA VAL A 99 5.73 14.09 -4.41
C VAL A 99 5.42 15.31 -5.28
N ASP A 100 6.41 15.73 -6.05
CA ASP A 100 6.27 16.86 -6.97
C ASP A 100 5.34 16.53 -8.13
N VAL A 101 5.39 15.30 -8.62
CA VAL A 101 4.48 14.80 -9.67
C VAL A 101 3.03 14.80 -9.17
N CYS A 102 2.75 14.28 -7.98
CA CYS A 102 1.41 14.29 -7.39
C CYS A 102 0.88 15.72 -7.20
N THR A 103 1.72 16.62 -6.69
CA THR A 103 1.37 18.03 -6.54
C THR A 103 1.03 18.68 -7.89
N LYS A 104 1.83 18.44 -8.92
CA LYS A 104 1.58 18.96 -10.28
C LYS A 104 0.26 18.42 -10.85
N LEU A 105 0.00 17.13 -10.70
CA LEU A 105 -1.25 16.50 -11.15
C LEU A 105 -2.47 17.12 -10.46
N ALA A 106 -2.44 17.28 -9.15
CA ALA A 106 -3.51 17.91 -8.39
C ALA A 106 -3.73 19.37 -8.83
N ASN A 107 -2.65 20.14 -9.03
CA ASN A 107 -2.72 21.50 -9.55
C ASN A 107 -3.28 21.58 -10.98
N LEU A 108 -3.17 20.52 -11.78
CA LEU A 108 -3.81 20.36 -13.09
C LEU A 108 -5.28 19.92 -12.99
N GLY A 109 -5.86 19.90 -11.79
CA GLY A 109 -7.25 19.52 -11.57
C GLY A 109 -7.51 18.02 -11.58
N LYS A 110 -6.47 17.17 -11.45
CA LYS A 110 -6.61 15.71 -11.42
C LYS A 110 -6.87 15.22 -10.00
N ARG A 111 -7.72 14.21 -9.87
CA ARG A 111 -7.81 13.40 -8.66
C ARG A 111 -6.67 12.40 -8.66
N VAL A 112 -5.80 12.44 -7.66
CA VAL A 112 -4.63 11.58 -7.54
C VAL A 112 -4.82 10.64 -6.36
N ILE A 113 -4.78 9.32 -6.62
CA ILE A 113 -4.94 8.30 -5.58
C ILE A 113 -3.65 7.49 -5.51
N VAL A 114 -2.94 7.61 -4.40
CA VAL A 114 -1.63 7.00 -4.19
C VAL A 114 -1.73 5.89 -3.15
N ALA A 115 -1.16 4.72 -3.44
CA ALA A 115 -1.04 3.63 -2.49
C ALA A 115 0.43 3.27 -2.24
N GLY A 116 0.79 2.96 -1.00
CA GLY A 116 2.15 2.58 -0.66
C GLY A 116 2.36 2.15 0.80
N LEU A 117 3.54 1.59 1.08
CA LEU A 117 3.99 1.22 2.42
C LEU A 117 4.43 2.45 3.19
N ASP A 118 3.83 2.72 4.35
CA ASP A 118 4.20 3.85 5.20
C ASP A 118 5.47 3.60 6.04
N THR A 119 5.81 2.33 6.26
CA THR A 119 7.05 1.95 6.96
C THR A 119 7.75 0.78 6.25
N ASP A 120 9.07 0.76 6.35
CA ASP A 120 9.90 -0.37 5.93
C ASP A 120 9.79 -1.57 6.90
N TYR A 121 10.48 -2.66 6.60
CA TYR A 121 10.50 -3.86 7.44
C TYR A 121 11.18 -3.66 8.81
N ARG A 122 11.90 -2.55 9.01
CA ARG A 122 12.51 -2.15 10.29
C ARG A 122 11.56 -1.29 11.13
N GLY A 123 10.36 -0.98 10.59
CA GLY A 123 9.40 -0.09 11.22
C GLY A 123 9.76 1.39 11.12
N ARG A 124 10.68 1.76 10.23
CA ARG A 124 11.06 3.15 9.97
C ARG A 124 10.17 3.73 8.88
N PRO A 125 9.92 5.05 8.89
CA PRO A 125 9.22 5.71 7.78
C PRO A 125 9.85 5.33 6.43
N PHE A 126 9.03 5.00 5.44
CA PHE A 126 9.48 4.64 4.11
C PHE A 126 9.30 5.83 3.18
N GLU A 127 10.41 6.50 2.84
CA GLU A 127 10.35 7.62 1.89
C GLU A 127 9.90 7.14 0.51
N PRO A 128 9.13 7.95 -0.23
CA PRO A 128 8.69 9.33 0.08
C PRO A 128 7.32 9.41 0.77
N MET A 129 6.79 8.32 1.31
CA MET A 129 5.42 8.27 1.83
C MET A 129 5.12 9.31 2.92
N PRO A 130 6.02 9.62 3.88
CA PRO A 130 5.77 10.68 4.87
C PRO A 130 5.51 12.04 4.23
N ARG A 131 6.21 12.35 3.13
CA ARG A 131 6.01 13.60 2.40
C ARG A 131 4.69 13.61 1.64
N LEU A 132 4.30 12.49 1.03
CA LEU A 132 2.98 12.33 0.39
C LEU A 132 1.85 12.47 1.42
N LEU A 133 1.99 11.87 2.60
CA LEU A 133 1.02 12.02 3.69
C LEU A 133 0.87 13.47 4.14
N ALA A 134 1.96 14.26 4.14
CA ALA A 134 1.94 15.65 4.56
C ALA A 134 1.18 16.57 3.59
N ILE A 135 1.15 16.24 2.28
CA ILE A 135 0.50 17.07 1.25
C ILE A 135 -0.89 16.57 0.84
N ALA A 136 -1.31 15.39 1.32
CA ALA A 136 -2.58 14.78 0.96
C ALA A 136 -3.77 15.47 1.65
N GLU A 137 -4.86 15.70 0.90
CA GLU A 137 -6.15 16.14 1.44
C GLU A 137 -6.90 14.99 2.12
N GLU A 138 -6.71 13.75 1.69
CA GLU A 138 -7.33 12.58 2.31
C GLU A 138 -6.30 11.48 2.59
N ILE A 139 -6.29 10.96 3.81
CA ILE A 139 -5.41 9.88 4.23
C ILE A 139 -6.25 8.71 4.73
N THR A 140 -5.98 7.53 4.18
CA THR A 140 -6.55 6.26 4.66
C THR A 140 -5.43 5.34 5.12
N LYS A 141 -5.35 5.09 6.42
CA LYS A 141 -4.41 4.13 6.99
C LYS A 141 -5.10 2.81 7.24
N LEU A 142 -4.71 1.79 6.47
CA LEU A 142 -5.23 0.43 6.58
C LEU A 142 -4.40 -0.39 7.56
N LEU A 143 -5.06 -1.33 8.20
CA LEU A 143 -4.44 -2.28 9.12
C LEU A 143 -4.57 -3.69 8.54
N ALA A 144 -3.51 -4.48 8.68
CA ALA A 144 -3.57 -5.91 8.42
C ALA A 144 -3.95 -6.67 9.71
N ILE A 145 -4.02 -7.98 9.63
CA ILE A 145 -4.23 -8.85 10.80
C ILE A 145 -2.89 -9.46 11.20
N CYS A 146 -2.53 -9.31 12.45
CA CYS A 146 -1.30 -9.91 12.99
C CYS A 146 -1.40 -11.44 12.96
N VAL A 147 -0.54 -12.10 12.19
CA VAL A 147 -0.54 -13.56 12.04
C VAL A 147 -0.19 -14.29 13.34
N ARG A 148 0.40 -13.59 14.32
CA ARG A 148 0.78 -14.16 15.63
C ARG A 148 -0.35 -14.14 16.66
N CYS A 149 -1.14 -13.10 16.70
CA CYS A 149 -2.10 -12.89 17.80
C CYS A 149 -3.47 -12.38 17.38
N GLY A 150 -3.74 -12.22 16.07
CA GLY A 150 -5.02 -11.76 15.54
C GLY A 150 -5.35 -10.27 15.78
N ASN A 151 -4.48 -9.52 16.45
CA ASN A 151 -4.69 -8.08 16.67
C ASN A 151 -4.42 -7.26 15.38
N PRO A 152 -4.92 -6.02 15.29
CA PRO A 152 -4.58 -5.12 14.20
C PRO A 152 -3.07 -4.96 14.04
N ALA A 153 -2.57 -5.16 12.82
CA ALA A 153 -1.16 -5.12 12.47
C ALA A 153 -0.82 -3.84 11.72
N VAL A 154 0.28 -3.20 12.13
CA VAL A 154 0.79 -1.95 11.54
C VAL A 154 2.22 -2.11 11.00
N HIS A 155 2.81 -3.30 11.12
CA HIS A 155 4.17 -3.55 10.70
C HIS A 155 4.25 -4.68 9.68
N THR A 156 5.14 -4.51 8.70
CA THR A 156 5.59 -5.57 7.80
C THR A 156 6.80 -6.24 8.43
N GLN A 157 6.66 -7.47 8.89
CA GLN A 157 7.74 -8.26 9.47
C GLN A 157 8.47 -9.01 8.38
N ARG A 158 9.78 -8.80 8.24
CA ARG A 158 10.65 -9.64 7.40
C ARG A 158 11.02 -10.92 8.13
N LEU A 159 10.99 -12.05 7.42
CA LEU A 159 11.31 -13.39 7.93
C LEU A 159 12.61 -13.95 7.36
N VAL A 160 13.15 -13.34 6.32
CA VAL A 160 14.40 -13.75 5.67
C VAL A 160 15.54 -12.80 6.04
N GLU A 161 16.75 -13.33 6.15
CA GLU A 161 17.95 -12.51 6.32
C GLU A 161 18.37 -11.94 4.98
N SER A 162 18.44 -10.64 4.90
CA SER A 162 18.95 -9.89 3.75
C SER A 162 19.22 -8.45 4.20
N ASP A 163 20.34 -7.90 3.75
CA ASP A 163 20.65 -6.48 3.96
C ASP A 163 19.94 -5.56 2.96
N GLU A 164 19.35 -6.13 1.92
CA GLU A 164 18.59 -5.37 0.93
C GLU A 164 17.34 -4.75 1.57
N LEU A 165 17.02 -3.53 1.18
CA LEU A 165 15.80 -2.84 1.65
C LEU A 165 14.54 -3.59 1.20
N ILE A 166 14.59 -4.21 0.02
CA ILE A 166 13.49 -4.91 -0.64
C ILE A 166 13.95 -6.32 -1.02
N VAL A 167 13.17 -7.33 -0.64
CA VAL A 167 13.32 -8.70 -1.13
C VAL A 167 12.12 -9.03 -2.00
N VAL A 168 12.32 -9.05 -3.32
CA VAL A 168 11.27 -9.29 -4.30
C VAL A 168 11.08 -10.79 -4.53
N GLY A 169 9.82 -11.24 -4.67
CA GLY A 169 9.49 -12.58 -5.18
C GLY A 169 9.63 -13.74 -4.20
N ALA A 170 9.96 -13.52 -2.95
CA ALA A 170 9.99 -14.57 -1.95
C ALA A 170 8.62 -14.74 -1.28
N MET A 171 7.81 -15.69 -1.76
CA MET A 171 6.60 -16.09 -1.03
C MET A 171 6.98 -16.51 0.39
N GLY A 172 6.33 -15.89 1.39
CA GLY A 172 6.63 -16.16 2.79
C GLY A 172 7.82 -15.36 3.37
N ALA A 173 8.44 -14.43 2.61
CA ALA A 173 9.50 -13.56 3.12
C ALA A 173 9.00 -12.51 4.13
N TYR A 174 7.72 -12.23 4.12
CA TYR A 174 7.10 -11.21 4.95
C TYR A 174 5.80 -11.69 5.59
N GLU A 175 5.46 -11.12 6.72
CA GLU A 175 4.16 -11.30 7.38
C GLU A 175 3.72 -10.01 8.09
N ALA A 176 2.40 -9.87 8.35
CA ALA A 176 1.87 -8.74 9.08
C ALA A 176 1.96 -8.97 10.60
N ARG A 177 2.44 -7.97 11.34
CA ARG A 177 2.53 -8.01 12.80
C ARG A 177 2.02 -6.74 13.48
N CYS A 178 1.39 -6.91 14.64
CA CYS A 178 1.05 -5.80 15.52
C CYS A 178 2.31 -5.29 16.24
N ARG A 179 2.22 -4.11 16.85
CA ARG A 179 3.33 -3.48 17.59
C ARG A 179 3.94 -4.40 18.66
N ARG A 180 3.13 -5.23 19.33
CA ARG A 180 3.61 -6.15 20.37
C ARG A 180 4.39 -7.34 19.80
N CYS A 181 3.98 -7.84 18.63
CA CYS A 181 4.56 -9.03 18.01
C CYS A 181 5.67 -8.72 17.00
N PHE A 182 5.84 -7.45 16.66
CA PHE A 182 6.85 -6.98 15.73
C PHE A 182 8.24 -7.10 16.34
N GLU A 183 9.19 -7.60 15.54
CA GLU A 183 10.60 -7.71 15.87
C GLU A 183 11.42 -7.18 14.69
N PRO A 184 12.11 -6.05 14.84
CA PRO A 184 12.86 -5.44 13.72
C PRO A 184 14.09 -6.26 13.31
N ASN A 185 14.57 -7.17 14.18
CA ASN A 185 15.64 -8.09 13.85
C ASN A 185 15.07 -9.42 13.30
N PRO A 186 15.30 -9.77 12.02
CA PRO A 186 14.76 -10.99 11.42
C PRO A 186 15.22 -12.29 12.11
N ALA A 187 16.43 -12.35 12.65
CA ALA A 187 16.93 -13.52 13.38
C ALA A 187 16.09 -13.79 14.64
N LEU A 188 15.86 -12.75 15.46
CA LEU A 188 15.01 -12.84 16.66
C LEU A 188 13.54 -13.08 16.32
N ALA A 189 13.10 -12.63 15.15
CA ALA A 189 11.74 -12.86 14.67
C ALA A 189 11.45 -14.34 14.42
N ARG A 190 12.44 -15.12 13.99
CA ARG A 190 12.33 -16.57 13.77
C ARG A 190 12.26 -17.34 15.07
N GLU A 191 13.10 -17.02 16.04
CA GLU A 191 13.12 -17.68 17.36
C GLU A 191 11.76 -17.54 18.07
N LYS A 192 11.10 -16.39 17.93
CA LYS A 192 9.74 -16.19 18.49
C LYS A 192 8.64 -16.98 17.77
N LYS A 193 8.92 -17.59 16.62
CA LYS A 193 7.94 -18.41 15.88
C LYS A 193 7.68 -19.73 16.61
N ASP A 194 8.64 -20.24 17.36
CA ASP A 194 8.56 -21.49 18.11
C ASP A 194 8.09 -21.30 19.57
N GLY A 195 7.76 -20.10 19.98
CA GLY A 195 7.21 -19.80 21.30
C GLY A 195 5.72 -20.22 21.44
N PRO A 196 5.20 -20.35 22.68
CA PRO A 196 3.93 -21.02 22.95
C PRO A 196 2.79 -20.45 22.15
N GLN A 197 2.15 -21.31 21.40
CA GLN A 197 0.89 -21.04 20.70
C GLN A 197 -0.14 -20.52 21.68
N LEU A 198 -0.94 -19.55 21.28
CA LEU A 198 -2.09 -19.02 22.00
C LEU A 198 -2.83 -20.12 22.75
N ILE A 199 -2.86 -20.04 24.06
CA ILE A 199 -3.80 -20.80 24.89
C ILE A 199 -5.19 -20.47 24.38
N ALA A 200 -5.86 -21.45 23.78
CA ALA A 200 -7.26 -21.36 23.41
C ALA A 200 -8.02 -20.93 24.67
N ARG A 201 -8.63 -19.75 24.65
CA ARG A 201 -9.58 -19.37 25.72
C ARG A 201 -10.75 -20.31 25.60
N ASN A 202 -10.75 -21.37 26.41
CA ASN A 202 -11.93 -22.19 26.67
C ASN A 202 -13.03 -21.24 27.18
N ARG A 203 -13.99 -20.97 26.32
CA ARG A 203 -15.29 -20.50 26.77
C ARG A 203 -15.95 -21.69 27.48
N THR A 204 -15.72 -21.82 28.75
CA THR A 204 -16.59 -22.60 29.62
C THR A 204 -17.92 -21.87 29.64
N ALA A 205 -18.87 -22.36 28.84
CA ALA A 205 -20.28 -22.08 29.04
C ALA A 205 -20.66 -22.62 30.43
N SER A 206 -20.84 -21.75 31.39
CA SER A 206 -21.57 -22.09 32.60
C SER A 206 -23.05 -22.20 32.23
N ALA A 207 -23.49 -23.41 31.91
CA ALA A 207 -24.87 -23.78 32.09
C ALA A 207 -25.07 -23.95 33.60
N GLY A 208 -25.85 -23.08 34.24
CA GLY A 208 -26.26 -23.13 35.63
C GLY A 208 -27.75 -22.94 35.71
N SER A 209 -28.43 -24.00 36.02
CA SER A 209 -29.71 -24.19 36.75
C SER A 209 -30.62 -22.97 36.90
#